data_28e0b712964a2070ec87d5d7987af79a
#
_entry.id   28e0b712964a2070ec87d5d7987af79a
#
_cell.length_a   1.000
_cell.length_b   1.000
_cell.length_c   1.000
_cell.angle_alpha   90.00
_cell.angle_beta   90.00
_cell.angle_gamma   90.00
#
_symmetry.space_group_name_H-M   'P 1'
#
loop_
_entity.id
_entity.type
_entity.pdbx_description
1 polymer ?
#
loop_
_entity_poly.entity_id
_entity_poly.type
_entity_poly.pdbx_seq_one_letter_code
_entity_poly.pdbx_strand_id
1 'polypeptide(L)'
;MSDTILKIKGLNKTLGKKQILHSIDMECYSGEVYGFLGPNGAGKTTTIKIAVGLLQLDEGEISIDGKDIRKDFEGAMANVGGIVENPEMYKYLSGLENLRQYARMREGVTEERIKEVVELVRLSNRINDKVSKYSLGMRQRLGVAQAILHRPKLLILDEPTNGLDPQGIKELRDVLKELAHKEGTCVVVSSHLMSEMEMMCDRVGIIANGKMIGSYTMEELISQSDSSMAEYVLEVDDPQKAMGLIMLADEGKRIDKETGAVILSIPVEIEKKKIASVNKVLIEGGVSLYTVHRRENKKLEDVFIELTGGKEGGVQIG
;
A
#
# COMPACT_ATOMS: atom_id res chain seq x y z
N MET A 1 14.55 -9.24 -16.60
CA MET A 1 14.49 -8.08 -15.67
C MET A 1 13.35 -7.21 -16.14
N SER A 2 12.45 -6.79 -15.29
CA SER A 2 11.37 -5.86 -15.63
C SER A 2 11.95 -4.49 -15.95
N ASP A 3 11.41 -3.82 -16.98
CA ASP A 3 11.89 -2.49 -17.36
C ASP A 3 11.50 -1.44 -16.32
N THR A 4 12.43 -0.56 -15.94
CA THR A 4 12.14 0.57 -15.05
C THR A 4 11.29 1.59 -15.81
N ILE A 5 10.07 1.82 -15.34
CA ILE A 5 9.13 2.78 -15.97
C ILE A 5 9.15 4.12 -15.26
N LEU A 6 9.12 4.15 -13.93
CA LEU A 6 9.27 5.38 -13.17
C LEU A 6 10.55 5.31 -12.34
N LYS A 7 11.39 6.34 -12.48
CA LYS A 7 12.59 6.51 -11.64
C LYS A 7 12.63 7.93 -11.11
N ILE A 8 12.69 8.04 -9.80
CA ILE A 8 12.88 9.30 -9.07
C ILE A 8 14.21 9.18 -8.32
N LYS A 9 15.07 10.18 -8.43
CA LYS A 9 16.38 10.20 -7.77
C LYS A 9 16.65 11.55 -7.11
N GLY A 10 16.90 11.53 -5.80
CA GLY A 10 17.29 12.70 -5.02
C GLY A 10 16.27 13.84 -5.05
N LEU A 11 14.97 13.51 -5.13
CA LEU A 11 13.92 14.52 -5.27
C LEU A 11 13.78 15.34 -3.98
N ASN A 12 13.97 16.64 -4.09
CA ASN A 12 13.74 17.63 -3.06
C ASN A 12 12.61 18.59 -3.45
N LYS A 13 11.81 19.01 -2.45
CA LYS A 13 10.74 19.98 -2.64
C LYS A 13 10.49 20.81 -1.41
N THR A 14 10.47 22.14 -1.62
CA THR A 14 10.10 23.13 -0.61
C THR A 14 8.80 23.82 -1.04
N LEU A 15 7.85 23.93 -0.14
CA LEU A 15 6.62 24.69 -0.32
C LEU A 15 6.58 25.84 0.70
N GLY A 16 6.63 27.04 0.18
CA GLY A 16 6.79 28.26 1.01
C GLY A 16 8.12 28.23 1.76
N LYS A 17 8.09 28.11 3.10
CA LYS A 17 9.29 28.04 3.95
C LYS A 17 9.59 26.62 4.46
N LYS A 18 8.75 25.66 4.14
CA LYS A 18 8.88 24.29 4.67
C LYS A 18 9.36 23.34 3.57
N GLN A 19 10.47 22.67 3.81
CA GLN A 19 10.87 21.54 2.98
C GLN A 19 9.95 20.36 3.25
N ILE A 20 9.33 19.83 2.19
CA ILE A 20 8.33 18.76 2.25
C ILE A 20 8.92 17.43 1.85
N LEU A 21 9.83 17.42 0.87
CA LEU A 21 10.52 16.22 0.39
C LEU A 21 12.01 16.37 0.57
N HIS A 22 12.64 15.31 1.08
CA HIS A 22 14.06 15.26 1.43
C HIS A 22 14.71 14.07 0.72
N SER A 23 15.29 14.30 -0.45
CA SER A 23 16.05 13.31 -1.23
C SER A 23 15.27 12.01 -1.44
N ILE A 24 14.08 12.09 -2.05
CA ILE A 24 13.26 10.90 -2.36
C ILE A 24 13.90 10.13 -3.51
N ASP A 25 14.12 8.85 -3.29
CA ASP A 25 14.54 7.85 -4.28
C ASP A 25 13.45 6.79 -4.44
N MET A 26 12.98 6.53 -5.68
CA MET A 26 11.94 5.55 -5.95
C MET A 26 12.11 4.99 -7.36
N GLU A 27 11.97 3.67 -7.50
CA GLU A 27 11.93 2.99 -8.78
C GLU A 27 10.73 2.06 -8.86
N CYS A 28 9.97 2.16 -9.97
CA CYS A 28 8.82 1.30 -10.24
C CYS A 28 8.98 0.66 -11.62
N TYR A 29 8.53 -0.58 -11.74
CA TYR A 29 8.80 -1.43 -12.89
C TYR A 29 7.54 -1.76 -13.69
N SER A 30 7.74 -2.16 -14.94
CA SER A 30 6.68 -2.67 -15.80
C SER A 30 6.04 -3.91 -15.18
N GLY A 31 4.71 -3.97 -15.19
CA GLY A 31 3.96 -5.15 -14.75
C GLY A 31 3.80 -5.29 -13.24
N GLU A 32 4.13 -4.26 -12.45
CA GLU A 32 3.91 -4.28 -10.99
C GLU A 32 2.85 -3.27 -10.54
N VAL A 33 2.20 -3.58 -9.43
CA VAL A 33 1.45 -2.62 -8.63
C VAL A 33 2.34 -2.17 -7.46
N TYR A 34 2.83 -0.93 -7.55
CA TYR A 34 3.67 -0.32 -6.53
C TYR A 34 2.85 0.54 -5.58
N GLY A 35 2.83 0.20 -4.31
CA GLY A 35 2.20 0.98 -3.25
C GLY A 35 3.10 2.11 -2.74
N PHE A 36 2.60 3.33 -2.68
CA PHE A 36 3.31 4.45 -2.06
C PHE A 36 2.62 4.79 -0.75
N LEU A 37 3.11 4.17 0.34
CA LEU A 37 2.49 4.15 1.66
C LEU A 37 3.11 5.18 2.60
N GLY A 38 2.28 5.88 3.36
CA GLY A 38 2.75 6.82 4.39
C GLY A 38 1.60 7.55 5.07
N PRO A 39 1.82 8.11 6.27
CA PRO A 39 0.81 8.87 6.97
C PRO A 39 0.39 10.13 6.18
N ASN A 40 -0.73 10.73 6.58
CA ASN A 40 -1.18 11.99 6.00
C ASN A 40 -0.11 13.09 6.21
N GLY A 41 0.17 13.84 5.14
CA GLY A 41 1.22 14.87 5.17
C GLY A 41 2.66 14.34 5.01
N ALA A 42 2.87 13.04 4.79
CA ALA A 42 4.21 12.47 4.59
C ALA A 42 4.91 12.90 3.28
N GLY A 43 4.16 13.49 2.32
CA GLY A 43 4.71 13.96 1.04
C GLY A 43 4.23 13.15 -0.18
N LYS A 44 3.35 12.14 -0.03
CA LYS A 44 2.85 11.29 -1.13
C LYS A 44 2.28 12.10 -2.30
N THR A 45 1.21 12.86 -2.05
CA THR A 45 0.55 13.71 -3.07
C THR A 45 1.51 14.72 -3.69
N THR A 46 2.44 15.29 -2.91
CA THR A 46 3.46 16.22 -3.44
C THR A 46 4.39 15.51 -4.42
N THR A 47 4.88 14.32 -4.09
CA THR A 47 5.72 13.49 -4.97
C THR A 47 4.96 13.13 -6.24
N ILE A 48 3.70 12.68 -6.12
CA ILE A 48 2.84 12.36 -7.26
C ILE A 48 2.62 13.58 -8.16
N LYS A 49 2.26 14.74 -7.59
CA LYS A 49 2.04 15.99 -8.36
C LYS A 49 3.29 16.39 -9.15
N ILE A 50 4.47 16.16 -8.59
CA ILE A 50 5.73 16.44 -9.29
C ILE A 50 5.94 15.41 -10.42
N ALA A 51 5.73 14.12 -10.15
CA ALA A 51 5.92 13.06 -11.14
C ALA A 51 5.00 13.21 -12.36
N VAL A 52 3.77 13.70 -12.16
CA VAL A 52 2.82 13.96 -13.28
C VAL A 52 2.90 15.39 -13.84
N GLY A 53 3.89 16.18 -13.41
CA GLY A 53 4.14 17.52 -13.94
C GLY A 53 3.19 18.63 -13.45
N LEU A 54 2.36 18.38 -12.44
CA LEU A 54 1.47 19.38 -11.84
C LEU A 54 2.20 20.31 -10.88
N LEU A 55 3.41 19.93 -10.46
CA LEU A 55 4.26 20.71 -9.57
C LEU A 55 5.72 20.56 -10.01
N GLN A 56 6.49 21.66 -9.99
CA GLN A 56 7.91 21.61 -10.34
C GLN A 56 8.73 21.04 -9.16
N LEU A 57 9.74 20.22 -9.48
CA LEU A 57 10.77 19.82 -8.52
C LEU A 57 11.78 20.96 -8.30
N ASP A 58 12.36 21.02 -7.11
CA ASP A 58 13.43 21.98 -6.81
C ASP A 58 14.80 21.37 -7.18
N GLU A 59 15.04 20.11 -6.75
CA GLU A 59 16.25 19.36 -7.03
C GLU A 59 15.93 17.89 -7.29
N GLY A 60 16.85 17.16 -7.89
CA GLY A 60 16.73 15.74 -8.21
C GLY A 60 16.36 15.52 -9.68
N GLU A 61 16.06 14.27 -10.01
CA GLU A 61 15.74 13.82 -11.37
C GLU A 61 14.52 12.91 -11.34
N ILE A 62 13.66 13.05 -12.35
CA ILE A 62 12.54 12.12 -12.58
C ILE A 62 12.57 11.72 -14.04
N SER A 63 12.54 10.42 -14.29
CA SER A 63 12.39 9.88 -15.63
C SER A 63 11.21 8.90 -15.71
N ILE A 64 10.49 8.93 -16.81
CA ILE A 64 9.36 8.05 -17.11
C ILE A 64 9.63 7.42 -18.46
N ASP A 65 9.66 6.08 -18.49
CA ASP A 65 10.01 5.30 -19.68
C ASP A 65 11.33 5.78 -20.31
N GLY A 66 12.34 6.05 -19.44
CA GLY A 66 13.66 6.55 -19.83
C GLY A 66 13.73 8.03 -20.21
N LYS A 67 12.62 8.76 -20.22
CA LYS A 67 12.57 10.19 -20.58
C LYS A 67 12.57 11.07 -19.34
N ASP A 68 13.55 11.96 -19.23
CA ASP A 68 13.64 12.97 -18.16
C ASP A 68 12.54 14.02 -18.31
N ILE A 69 11.70 14.21 -17.29
CA ILE A 69 10.55 15.15 -17.35
C ILE A 69 10.94 16.61 -17.55
N ARG A 70 12.20 16.99 -17.31
CA ARG A 70 12.70 18.36 -17.54
C ARG A 70 13.23 18.56 -18.98
N LYS A 71 13.66 17.47 -19.64
CA LYS A 71 14.26 17.53 -20.96
C LYS A 71 13.27 17.18 -22.07
N ASP A 72 12.40 16.20 -21.82
CA ASP A 72 11.38 15.72 -22.75
C ASP A 72 10.04 15.53 -22.00
N PHE A 73 9.43 16.64 -21.59
CA PHE A 73 8.20 16.62 -20.82
C PHE A 73 7.04 15.96 -21.57
N GLU A 74 6.82 16.36 -22.81
CA GLU A 74 5.72 15.83 -23.64
C GLU A 74 5.89 14.33 -23.88
N GLY A 75 7.10 13.91 -24.24
CA GLY A 75 7.40 12.52 -24.46
C GLY A 75 7.28 11.66 -23.18
N ALA A 76 7.63 12.19 -22.01
CA ALA A 76 7.43 11.52 -20.73
C ALA A 76 5.93 11.43 -20.40
N MET A 77 5.19 12.55 -20.49
CA MET A 77 3.75 12.60 -20.15
C MET A 77 2.85 11.85 -21.14
N ALA A 78 3.31 11.62 -22.36
CA ALA A 78 2.59 10.76 -23.33
C ALA A 78 2.40 9.33 -22.81
N ASN A 79 3.30 8.86 -21.92
CA ASN A 79 3.27 7.53 -21.32
C ASN A 79 2.60 7.49 -19.93
N VAL A 80 1.99 8.60 -19.48
CA VAL A 80 1.40 8.70 -18.15
C VAL A 80 -0.11 8.78 -18.24
N GLY A 81 -0.79 7.91 -17.51
CA GLY A 81 -2.17 8.06 -17.10
C GLY A 81 -2.21 8.36 -15.60
N GLY A 82 -3.12 9.20 -15.15
CA GLY A 82 -3.15 9.51 -13.72
C GLY A 82 -4.46 10.09 -13.24
N ILE A 83 -4.73 9.86 -11.96
CA ILE A 83 -5.77 10.52 -11.20
C ILE A 83 -5.10 11.07 -9.94
N VAL A 84 -5.10 12.39 -9.80
CA VAL A 84 -4.62 13.09 -8.61
C VAL A 84 -5.82 13.67 -7.91
N GLU A 85 -6.03 13.29 -6.65
CA GLU A 85 -7.24 13.58 -5.87
C GLU A 85 -8.47 12.85 -6.43
N ASN A 86 -9.45 13.56 -7.00
CA ASN A 86 -10.69 12.96 -7.51
C ASN A 86 -10.79 13.04 -9.02
N PRO A 87 -11.34 12.02 -9.69
CA PRO A 87 -11.60 12.11 -11.12
C PRO A 87 -12.71 13.13 -11.41
N GLU A 88 -12.35 14.14 -12.19
CA GLU A 88 -13.31 15.17 -12.64
C GLU A 88 -14.07 14.70 -13.88
N MET A 89 -15.38 14.66 -13.77
CA MET A 89 -16.30 14.15 -14.80
C MET A 89 -17.46 15.11 -15.05
N TYR A 90 -17.93 15.16 -16.28
CA TYR A 90 -19.16 15.85 -16.63
C TYR A 90 -20.36 15.03 -16.15
N LYS A 91 -20.90 15.37 -14.97
CA LYS A 91 -21.96 14.60 -14.27
C LYS A 91 -23.27 14.49 -15.07
N TYR A 92 -23.52 15.44 -15.97
CA TYR A 92 -24.72 15.45 -16.83
C TYR A 92 -24.59 14.59 -18.09
N LEU A 93 -23.38 14.16 -18.44
CA LEU A 93 -23.09 13.23 -19.53
C LEU A 93 -23.10 11.78 -19.01
N SER A 94 -23.27 10.82 -19.91
CA SER A 94 -23.05 9.40 -19.64
C SER A 94 -21.56 9.08 -19.46
N GLY A 95 -21.25 7.89 -18.92
CA GLY A 95 -19.86 7.42 -18.86
C GLY A 95 -19.21 7.35 -20.23
N LEU A 96 -19.94 6.83 -21.23
CA LEU A 96 -19.45 6.73 -22.62
C LEU A 96 -19.14 8.11 -23.22
N GLU A 97 -20.06 9.08 -23.04
CA GLU A 97 -19.84 10.43 -23.53
C GLU A 97 -18.63 11.09 -22.86
N ASN A 98 -18.43 10.89 -21.56
CA ASN A 98 -17.22 11.35 -20.87
C ASN A 98 -15.97 10.76 -21.53
N LEU A 99 -15.88 9.44 -21.70
CA LEU A 99 -14.73 8.80 -22.31
C LEU A 99 -14.46 9.30 -23.75
N ARG A 100 -15.51 9.53 -24.54
CA ARG A 100 -15.38 10.12 -25.89
C ARG A 100 -14.84 11.54 -25.86
N GLN A 101 -15.15 12.37 -24.85
CA GLN A 101 -14.53 13.70 -24.73
C GLN A 101 -13.03 13.59 -24.53
N TYR A 102 -12.58 12.68 -23.66
CA TYR A 102 -11.15 12.47 -23.43
C TYR A 102 -10.44 11.81 -24.62
N ALA A 103 -11.10 10.87 -25.29
CA ALA A 103 -10.57 10.23 -26.50
C ALA A 103 -10.24 11.25 -27.60
N ARG A 104 -11.06 12.29 -27.77
CA ARG A 104 -10.83 13.37 -28.75
C ARG A 104 -9.55 14.18 -28.48
N MET A 105 -9.05 14.18 -27.24
CA MET A 105 -7.83 14.91 -26.88
C MET A 105 -6.56 14.08 -27.08
N ARG A 106 -6.70 12.83 -27.51
CA ARG A 106 -5.58 11.89 -27.70
C ARG A 106 -5.67 11.26 -29.09
N GLU A 107 -4.60 11.38 -29.87
CA GLU A 107 -4.53 10.70 -31.16
C GLU A 107 -4.51 9.18 -31.01
N GLY A 108 -5.12 8.47 -31.95
CA GLY A 108 -5.12 7.00 -32.00
C GLY A 108 -6.10 6.30 -31.05
N VAL A 109 -6.90 7.00 -30.26
CA VAL A 109 -7.94 6.38 -29.42
C VAL A 109 -9.19 6.14 -30.27
N THR A 110 -9.49 4.86 -30.53
CA THR A 110 -10.64 4.42 -31.35
C THR A 110 -11.85 4.06 -30.46
N GLU A 111 -13.03 3.92 -31.09
CA GLU A 111 -14.24 3.41 -30.40
C GLU A 111 -14.05 1.98 -29.88
N GLU A 112 -13.26 1.14 -30.57
CA GLU A 112 -12.90 -0.19 -30.14
C GLU A 112 -12.10 -0.11 -28.84
N ARG A 113 -11.12 0.80 -28.75
CA ARG A 113 -10.34 1.01 -27.53
C ARG A 113 -11.22 1.48 -26.37
N ILE A 114 -12.19 2.35 -26.62
CA ILE A 114 -13.16 2.76 -25.58
C ILE A 114 -13.93 1.56 -25.05
N LYS A 115 -14.40 0.66 -25.94
CA LYS A 115 -15.11 -0.57 -25.55
C LYS A 115 -14.22 -1.49 -24.69
N GLU A 116 -13.00 -1.79 -25.15
CA GLU A 116 -12.02 -2.59 -24.39
C GLU A 116 -11.83 -2.04 -22.96
N VAL A 117 -11.62 -0.73 -22.85
CA VAL A 117 -11.40 -0.09 -21.55
C VAL A 117 -12.64 -0.13 -20.66
N VAL A 118 -13.83 0.05 -21.24
CA VAL A 118 -15.12 -0.05 -20.51
C VAL A 118 -15.34 -1.46 -19.96
N GLU A 119 -14.99 -2.49 -20.72
CA GLU A 119 -15.06 -3.89 -20.29
C GLU A 119 -14.06 -4.14 -19.15
N LEU A 120 -12.82 -3.70 -19.31
CA LEU A 120 -11.76 -3.85 -18.32
C LEU A 120 -12.14 -3.25 -16.96
N VAL A 121 -12.71 -2.04 -16.96
CA VAL A 121 -13.15 -1.39 -15.72
C VAL A 121 -14.54 -1.84 -15.23
N ARG A 122 -15.13 -2.86 -15.88
CA ARG A 122 -16.42 -3.48 -15.51
C ARG A 122 -17.59 -2.49 -15.43
N LEU A 123 -17.67 -1.57 -16.40
CA LEU A 123 -18.75 -0.58 -16.50
C LEU A 123 -19.71 -0.82 -17.68
N SER A 124 -19.58 -1.92 -18.44
CA SER A 124 -20.36 -2.19 -19.66
C SER A 124 -21.87 -2.03 -19.48
N ASN A 125 -22.42 -2.55 -18.39
CA ASN A 125 -23.86 -2.49 -18.10
C ASN A 125 -24.36 -1.11 -17.67
N ARG A 126 -23.49 -0.18 -17.33
CA ARG A 126 -23.83 1.13 -16.78
C ARG A 126 -23.23 2.30 -17.57
N ILE A 127 -22.45 2.01 -18.62
CA ILE A 127 -21.67 3.03 -19.34
C ILE A 127 -22.55 4.10 -20.01
N ASN A 128 -23.78 3.77 -20.36
CA ASN A 128 -24.74 4.68 -20.95
C ASN A 128 -25.56 5.50 -19.92
N ASP A 129 -25.43 5.18 -18.62
CA ASP A 129 -26.06 5.96 -17.57
C ASP A 129 -25.31 7.27 -17.33
N LYS A 130 -26.03 8.33 -16.94
CA LYS A 130 -25.41 9.60 -16.54
C LYS A 130 -24.51 9.41 -15.33
N VAL A 131 -23.33 10.04 -15.33
CA VAL A 131 -22.34 9.95 -14.24
C VAL A 131 -22.91 10.48 -12.91
N SER A 132 -23.92 11.36 -12.95
CA SER A 132 -24.65 11.79 -11.75
C SER A 132 -25.33 10.64 -10.97
N LYS A 133 -25.58 9.50 -11.63
CA LYS A 133 -26.18 8.28 -11.02
C LYS A 133 -25.10 7.26 -10.56
N TYR A 134 -23.83 7.54 -10.79
CA TYR A 134 -22.76 6.61 -10.44
C TYR A 134 -22.45 6.66 -8.95
N SER A 135 -22.19 5.48 -8.37
CA SER A 135 -21.56 5.38 -7.04
C SER A 135 -20.14 5.95 -7.09
N LEU A 136 -19.53 6.18 -5.94
CA LEU A 136 -18.15 6.65 -5.88
C LEU A 136 -17.20 5.65 -6.56
N GLY A 137 -17.36 4.35 -6.30
CA GLY A 137 -16.56 3.30 -6.93
C GLY A 137 -16.72 3.24 -8.46
N MET A 138 -17.94 3.48 -8.97
CA MET A 138 -18.14 3.60 -10.43
C MET A 138 -17.44 4.82 -11.00
N ARG A 139 -17.43 5.96 -10.30
CA ARG A 139 -16.69 7.16 -10.73
C ARG A 139 -15.19 6.94 -10.73
N GLN A 140 -14.64 6.28 -9.70
CA GLN A 140 -13.22 5.93 -9.65
C GLN A 140 -12.83 5.02 -10.81
N ARG A 141 -13.61 3.97 -11.09
CA ARG A 141 -13.36 3.08 -12.23
C ARG A 141 -13.48 3.79 -13.59
N LEU A 142 -14.42 4.71 -13.73
CA LEU A 142 -14.51 5.54 -14.93
C LEU A 142 -13.29 6.47 -15.07
N GLY A 143 -12.76 6.99 -13.95
CA GLY A 143 -11.51 7.76 -13.92
C GLY A 143 -10.31 6.93 -14.37
N VAL A 144 -10.21 5.69 -13.87
CA VAL A 144 -9.19 4.74 -14.35
C VAL A 144 -9.36 4.49 -15.84
N ALA A 145 -10.59 4.26 -16.32
CA ALA A 145 -10.88 4.09 -17.75
C ALA A 145 -10.35 5.27 -18.57
N GLN A 146 -10.63 6.50 -18.13
CA GLN A 146 -10.11 7.72 -18.76
C GLN A 146 -8.60 7.75 -18.78
N ALA A 147 -7.95 7.44 -17.67
CA ALA A 147 -6.51 7.50 -17.51
C ALA A 147 -5.76 6.49 -18.41
N ILE A 148 -6.39 5.37 -18.78
CA ILE A 148 -5.77 4.30 -19.56
C ILE A 148 -6.18 4.26 -21.05
N LEU A 149 -6.99 5.21 -21.52
CA LEU A 149 -7.47 5.23 -22.92
C LEU A 149 -6.33 5.16 -23.94
N HIS A 150 -5.24 5.88 -23.71
CA HIS A 150 -4.08 6.00 -24.59
C HIS A 150 -2.98 4.95 -24.34
N ARG A 151 -3.29 3.87 -23.59
CA ARG A 151 -2.35 2.79 -23.24
C ARG A 151 -1.04 3.30 -22.60
N PRO A 152 -1.14 4.02 -21.47
CA PRO A 152 0.06 4.53 -20.79
C PRO A 152 0.92 3.39 -20.26
N LYS A 153 2.23 3.57 -20.20
CA LYS A 153 3.15 2.66 -19.53
C LYS A 153 3.12 2.82 -18.01
N LEU A 154 2.75 4.00 -17.52
CA LEU A 154 2.66 4.37 -16.12
C LEU A 154 1.24 4.85 -15.77
N LEU A 155 0.59 4.22 -14.82
CA LEU A 155 -0.65 4.67 -14.22
C LEU A 155 -0.40 5.10 -12.77
N ILE A 156 -0.69 6.36 -12.43
CA ILE A 156 -0.53 6.89 -11.07
C ILE A 156 -1.90 7.27 -10.50
N LEU A 157 -2.20 6.75 -9.30
CA LEU A 157 -3.46 6.98 -8.60
C LEU A 157 -3.19 7.48 -7.18
N ASP A 158 -3.68 8.66 -6.84
CA ASP A 158 -3.54 9.24 -5.52
C ASP A 158 -4.78 8.91 -4.66
N GLU A 159 -4.58 8.08 -3.60
CA GLU A 159 -5.60 7.64 -2.64
C GLU A 159 -6.91 7.12 -3.32
N PRO A 160 -6.86 6.23 -4.33
CA PRO A 160 -8.01 5.90 -5.17
C PRO A 160 -9.11 5.11 -4.46
N THR A 161 -8.82 4.56 -3.29
CA THR A 161 -9.73 3.74 -2.47
C THR A 161 -10.50 4.56 -1.45
N ASN A 162 -10.13 5.83 -1.24
CA ASN A 162 -10.77 6.68 -0.25
C ASN A 162 -12.28 6.81 -0.45
N GLY A 163 -13.03 6.47 0.61
CA GLY A 163 -14.48 6.57 0.64
C GLY A 163 -15.22 5.51 -0.17
N LEU A 164 -14.53 4.51 -0.70
CA LEU A 164 -15.16 3.36 -1.33
C LEU A 164 -15.67 2.37 -0.28
N ASP A 165 -16.76 1.69 -0.61
CA ASP A 165 -17.22 0.52 0.12
C ASP A 165 -16.30 -0.69 -0.17
N PRO A 166 -16.34 -1.76 0.65
CA PRO A 166 -15.48 -2.94 0.46
C PRO A 166 -15.60 -3.58 -0.94
N GLN A 167 -16.80 -3.55 -1.53
CA GLN A 167 -17.01 -4.08 -2.88
C GLN A 167 -16.31 -3.21 -3.93
N GLY A 168 -16.41 -1.87 -3.81
CA GLY A 168 -15.74 -0.92 -4.70
C GLY A 168 -14.21 -1.04 -4.63
N ILE A 169 -13.65 -1.21 -3.43
CA ILE A 169 -12.22 -1.47 -3.23
C ILE A 169 -11.79 -2.75 -3.95
N LYS A 170 -12.54 -3.85 -3.76
CA LYS A 170 -12.26 -5.12 -4.43
C LYS A 170 -12.28 -5.01 -5.96
N GLU A 171 -13.32 -4.36 -6.50
CA GLU A 171 -13.46 -4.19 -7.96
C GLU A 171 -12.33 -3.33 -8.54
N LEU A 172 -11.95 -2.25 -7.86
CA LEU A 172 -10.83 -1.40 -8.28
C LEU A 172 -9.51 -2.17 -8.23
N ARG A 173 -9.24 -2.87 -7.14
CA ARG A 173 -8.03 -3.70 -6.99
C ARG A 173 -7.88 -4.71 -8.12
N ASP A 174 -8.96 -5.44 -8.44
CA ASP A 174 -8.93 -6.46 -9.49
C ASP A 174 -8.59 -5.82 -10.84
N VAL A 175 -9.12 -4.64 -11.16
CA VAL A 175 -8.81 -3.87 -12.36
C VAL A 175 -7.33 -3.47 -12.39
N LEU A 176 -6.79 -2.94 -11.28
CA LEU A 176 -5.39 -2.49 -11.22
C LEU A 176 -4.41 -3.66 -11.36
N LYS A 177 -4.69 -4.80 -10.72
CA LYS A 177 -3.91 -6.03 -10.90
C LYS A 177 -3.96 -6.55 -12.34
N GLU A 178 -5.11 -6.48 -12.98
CA GLU A 178 -5.25 -6.89 -14.38
C GLU A 178 -4.42 -5.99 -15.31
N LEU A 179 -4.46 -4.69 -15.13
CA LEU A 179 -3.64 -3.72 -15.86
C LEU A 179 -2.13 -3.98 -15.69
N ALA A 180 -1.70 -4.23 -14.46
CA ALA A 180 -0.30 -4.50 -14.19
C ALA A 180 0.12 -5.85 -14.76
N HIS A 181 -0.49 -6.93 -14.31
CA HIS A 181 0.01 -8.28 -14.54
C HIS A 181 -0.31 -8.84 -15.93
N LYS A 182 -1.38 -8.35 -16.60
CA LYS A 182 -1.72 -8.82 -17.95
C LYS A 182 -1.33 -7.86 -19.05
N GLU A 183 -1.48 -6.53 -18.81
CA GLU A 183 -1.15 -5.52 -19.83
C GLU A 183 0.26 -4.95 -19.67
N GLY A 184 0.99 -5.29 -18.58
CA GLY A 184 2.34 -4.85 -18.34
C GLY A 184 2.47 -3.39 -17.90
N THR A 185 1.38 -2.73 -17.52
CA THR A 185 1.38 -1.36 -17.03
C THR A 185 2.07 -1.28 -15.67
N CYS A 186 2.96 -0.32 -15.47
CA CYS A 186 3.43 0.06 -14.15
C CYS A 186 2.33 0.85 -13.44
N VAL A 187 1.81 0.34 -12.32
CA VAL A 187 0.73 0.98 -11.55
C VAL A 187 1.28 1.48 -10.23
N VAL A 188 1.19 2.79 -9.97
CA VAL A 188 1.57 3.41 -8.69
C VAL A 188 0.31 3.87 -7.96
N VAL A 189 0.10 3.37 -6.74
CA VAL A 189 -1.07 3.70 -5.92
C VAL A 189 -0.60 4.26 -4.59
N SER A 190 -1.04 5.46 -4.22
CA SER A 190 -0.81 5.97 -2.86
C SER A 190 -1.92 5.53 -1.91
N SER A 191 -1.56 5.27 -0.65
CA SER A 191 -2.50 5.11 0.47
C SER A 191 -1.83 5.43 1.80
N HIS A 192 -2.63 5.61 2.81
CA HIS A 192 -2.19 5.67 4.21
C HIS A 192 -2.56 4.40 4.99
N LEU A 193 -3.25 3.43 4.36
CA LEU A 193 -3.71 2.19 4.96
C LEU A 193 -2.88 1.00 4.47
N MET A 194 -2.18 0.34 5.41
CA MET A 194 -1.35 -0.82 5.11
C MET A 194 -2.18 -2.01 4.60
N SER A 195 -3.34 -2.26 5.20
CA SER A 195 -4.25 -3.34 4.82
C SER A 195 -4.74 -3.27 3.36
N GLU A 196 -4.86 -2.07 2.79
CA GLU A 196 -5.15 -1.91 1.37
C GLU A 196 -3.96 -2.31 0.49
N MET A 197 -2.75 -1.88 0.90
CA MET A 197 -1.51 -2.19 0.18
C MET A 197 -1.22 -3.69 0.16
N GLU A 198 -1.40 -4.37 1.29
CA GLU A 198 -1.24 -5.82 1.42
C GLU A 198 -2.05 -6.62 0.39
N MET A 199 -3.28 -6.20 0.16
CA MET A 199 -4.17 -6.89 -0.77
C MET A 199 -3.92 -6.53 -2.24
N MET A 200 -3.27 -5.40 -2.52
CA MET A 200 -3.22 -4.81 -3.86
C MET A 200 -1.83 -4.85 -4.48
N CYS A 201 -0.79 -4.56 -3.70
CA CYS A 201 0.53 -4.25 -4.21
C CYS A 201 1.47 -5.46 -4.23
N ASP A 202 2.39 -5.46 -5.19
CA ASP A 202 3.51 -6.41 -5.26
C ASP A 202 4.69 -5.91 -4.42
N ARG A 203 4.93 -4.59 -4.45
CA ARG A 203 5.95 -3.88 -3.67
C ARG A 203 5.39 -2.60 -3.07
N VAL A 204 5.98 -2.16 -1.95
CA VAL A 204 5.56 -0.95 -1.24
C VAL A 204 6.76 -0.09 -0.89
N GLY A 205 6.71 1.17 -1.27
CA GLY A 205 7.61 2.21 -0.79
C GLY A 205 7.00 2.95 0.39
N ILE A 206 7.71 2.99 1.50
CA ILE A 206 7.24 3.65 2.73
C ILE A 206 7.88 5.04 2.85
N ILE A 207 7.04 6.06 2.97
CA ILE A 207 7.47 7.45 3.18
C ILE A 207 6.96 7.97 4.52
N ALA A 208 7.84 8.64 5.28
CA ALA A 208 7.48 9.35 6.49
C ALA A 208 8.28 10.66 6.59
N ASN A 209 7.62 11.73 7.03
CA ASN A 209 8.25 13.05 7.22
C ASN A 209 9.06 13.53 5.99
N GLY A 210 8.55 13.27 4.78
CA GLY A 210 9.19 13.65 3.53
C GLY A 210 10.43 12.84 3.16
N LYS A 211 10.68 11.69 3.77
CA LYS A 211 11.83 10.82 3.49
C LYS A 211 11.37 9.41 3.17
N MET A 212 12.01 8.77 2.19
CA MET A 212 11.82 7.33 2.00
C MET A 212 12.46 6.57 3.15
N ILE A 213 11.67 5.70 3.79
CA ILE A 213 12.14 4.76 4.81
C ILE A 213 12.74 3.52 4.14
N GLY A 214 12.08 3.03 3.09
CA GLY A 214 12.54 1.90 2.30
C GLY A 214 11.51 1.50 1.25
N SER A 215 11.90 0.54 0.42
CA SER A 215 11.03 -0.12 -0.55
C SER A 215 11.15 -1.63 -0.37
N TYR A 216 10.03 -2.30 -0.20
CA TYR A 216 9.95 -3.71 0.19
C TYR A 216 8.98 -4.46 -0.72
N THR A 217 9.24 -5.72 -0.99
CA THR A 217 8.22 -6.62 -1.52
C THR A 217 7.20 -6.93 -0.41
N MET A 218 5.97 -7.30 -0.79
CA MET A 218 4.99 -7.72 0.21
C MET A 218 5.45 -8.97 0.97
N GLU A 219 6.16 -9.87 0.32
CA GLU A 219 6.75 -11.06 0.95
C GLU A 219 7.78 -10.69 2.04
N GLU A 220 8.66 -9.71 1.77
CA GLU A 220 9.62 -9.21 2.75
C GLU A 220 8.93 -8.60 3.97
N LEU A 221 7.87 -7.78 3.78
CA LEU A 221 7.13 -7.19 4.88
C LEU A 221 6.35 -8.25 5.68
N ILE A 222 5.71 -9.20 5.01
CA ILE A 222 5.03 -10.31 5.66
C ILE A 222 6.03 -11.16 6.46
N SER A 223 7.21 -11.43 5.90
CA SER A 223 8.24 -12.19 6.64
C SER A 223 8.78 -11.47 7.88
N GLN A 224 8.75 -10.14 7.88
CA GLN A 224 9.06 -9.34 9.09
C GLN A 224 7.93 -9.37 10.13
N SER A 225 6.69 -9.55 9.70
CA SER A 225 5.53 -9.71 10.58
C SER A 225 5.33 -11.16 11.03
N ASP A 226 5.57 -12.13 10.16
CA ASP A 226 5.55 -13.55 10.46
C ASP A 226 6.88 -13.96 11.12
N SER A 227 6.95 -13.83 12.43
CA SER A 227 8.01 -14.54 13.13
C SER A 227 7.74 -16.05 12.96
N SER A 228 8.74 -16.82 12.56
CA SER A 228 8.73 -18.29 12.60
C SER A 228 8.44 -18.83 14.02
N MET A 229 8.28 -17.93 14.97
CA MET A 229 8.04 -18.14 16.37
C MET A 229 6.66 -17.60 16.80
N ALA A 230 5.82 -18.45 17.35
CA ALA A 230 4.59 -18.03 17.99
C ALA A 230 4.87 -17.54 19.41
N GLU A 231 4.42 -16.36 19.77
CA GLU A 231 4.47 -15.87 21.15
C GLU A 231 3.24 -16.30 21.91
N TYR A 232 3.46 -16.91 23.09
CA TYR A 232 2.42 -17.25 24.04
C TYR A 232 2.60 -16.46 25.33
N VAL A 233 1.52 -15.88 25.82
CA VAL A 233 1.47 -15.17 27.10
C VAL A 233 0.79 -16.08 28.10
N LEU A 234 1.48 -16.36 29.23
CA LEU A 234 1.03 -17.17 30.32
C LEU A 234 0.91 -16.29 31.58
N GLU A 235 -0.28 -16.19 32.13
CA GLU A 235 -0.49 -15.59 33.44
C GLU A 235 -0.44 -16.67 34.49
N VAL A 236 0.47 -16.54 35.44
CA VAL A 236 0.77 -17.54 36.47
C VAL A 236 0.91 -16.86 37.83
N ASP A 237 0.73 -17.64 38.93
CA ASP A 237 0.90 -17.15 40.29
C ASP A 237 2.37 -16.85 40.63
N ASP A 238 3.31 -17.66 40.12
CA ASP A 238 4.76 -17.48 40.36
C ASP A 238 5.55 -17.53 39.04
N PRO A 239 5.78 -16.36 38.40
CA PRO A 239 6.53 -16.29 37.15
C PRO A 239 7.97 -16.78 37.27
N GLN A 240 8.64 -16.59 38.40
CA GLN A 240 10.03 -17.00 38.57
C GLN A 240 10.13 -18.53 38.65
N LYS A 241 9.25 -19.16 39.38
CA LYS A 241 9.14 -20.63 39.46
C LYS A 241 8.78 -21.22 38.09
N ALA A 242 7.83 -20.58 37.38
CA ALA A 242 7.45 -21.01 36.04
C ALA A 242 8.64 -20.97 35.07
N MET A 243 9.43 -19.89 35.08
CA MET A 243 10.67 -19.76 34.25
C MET A 243 11.67 -20.89 34.55
N GLY A 244 11.80 -21.32 35.77
CA GLY A 244 12.69 -22.43 36.16
C GLY A 244 12.21 -23.81 35.68
N LEU A 245 10.89 -24.02 35.58
CA LEU A 245 10.29 -25.26 35.14
C LEU A 245 10.23 -25.45 33.63
N ILE A 246 10.12 -24.32 32.89
CA ILE A 246 9.99 -24.33 31.42
C ILE A 246 11.31 -24.69 30.78
N MET A 247 11.39 -25.84 30.12
CA MET A 247 12.53 -26.30 29.35
C MET A 247 12.52 -25.70 27.92
N LEU A 248 12.82 -24.42 27.83
CA LEU A 248 13.13 -23.70 26.60
C LEU A 248 14.50 -23.06 26.78
N ALA A 249 15.18 -22.78 25.65
CA ALA A 249 16.38 -21.93 25.68
C ALA A 249 16.03 -20.56 26.29
N ASP A 250 16.96 -19.94 26.98
CA ASP A 250 16.72 -18.67 27.68
C ASP A 250 16.24 -17.55 26.74
N GLU A 251 16.62 -17.61 25.48
CA GLU A 251 16.17 -16.68 24.42
C GLU A 251 14.69 -16.89 24.04
N GLY A 252 14.12 -18.07 24.33
CA GLY A 252 12.72 -18.41 24.01
C GLY A 252 11.72 -18.13 25.13
N LYS A 253 12.15 -17.59 26.29
CA LYS A 253 11.28 -17.30 27.45
C LYS A 253 11.73 -16.03 28.15
N ARG A 254 10.76 -15.20 28.55
CA ARG A 254 10.99 -13.96 29.30
C ARG A 254 9.79 -13.63 30.20
N ILE A 255 10.02 -12.80 31.20
CA ILE A 255 8.94 -12.20 32.00
C ILE A 255 8.71 -10.79 31.48
N ASP A 256 7.47 -10.49 31.16
CA ASP A 256 7.04 -9.14 30.78
C ASP A 256 7.17 -8.19 31.99
N LYS A 257 7.86 -7.08 31.82
CA LYS A 257 8.16 -6.14 32.94
C LYS A 257 6.95 -5.34 33.42
N GLU A 258 5.94 -5.18 32.57
CA GLU A 258 4.75 -4.38 32.87
C GLU A 258 3.65 -5.23 33.48
N THR A 259 3.41 -6.42 32.92
CA THR A 259 2.32 -7.30 33.32
C THR A 259 2.75 -8.42 34.31
N GLY A 260 4.04 -8.72 34.36
CA GLY A 260 4.57 -9.87 35.10
C GLY A 260 4.27 -11.23 34.46
N ALA A 261 3.64 -11.27 33.31
CA ALA A 261 3.30 -12.52 32.61
C ALA A 261 4.55 -13.18 32.02
N VAL A 262 4.54 -14.50 31.90
CA VAL A 262 5.59 -15.26 31.23
C VAL A 262 5.29 -15.27 29.72
N ILE A 263 6.24 -14.81 28.92
CA ILE A 263 6.16 -14.85 27.46
C ILE A 263 7.06 -15.97 26.95
N LEU A 264 6.51 -16.82 26.10
CA LEU A 264 7.23 -17.91 25.43
C LEU A 264 7.23 -17.69 23.92
N SER A 265 8.41 -17.79 23.31
CA SER A 265 8.58 -17.82 21.86
C SER A 265 8.80 -19.28 21.43
N ILE A 266 7.87 -19.84 20.68
CA ILE A 266 7.85 -21.26 20.30
C ILE A 266 7.77 -21.36 18.77
N PRO A 267 8.61 -22.17 18.08
CA PRO A 267 8.46 -22.38 16.65
C PRO A 267 7.04 -22.82 16.26
N VAL A 268 6.46 -22.17 15.25
CA VAL A 268 5.08 -22.39 14.82
C VAL A 268 4.81 -23.86 14.45
N GLU A 269 5.80 -24.56 13.88
CA GLU A 269 5.69 -25.97 13.47
C GLU A 269 5.38 -26.92 14.63
N ILE A 270 5.84 -26.60 15.84
CA ILE A 270 5.69 -27.44 17.03
C ILE A 270 4.86 -26.78 18.14
N GLU A 271 4.29 -25.60 17.88
CA GLU A 271 3.65 -24.77 18.91
C GLU A 271 2.62 -25.52 19.75
N LYS A 272 1.68 -26.26 19.12
CA LYS A 272 0.61 -26.97 19.83
C LYS A 272 1.12 -28.05 20.76
N LYS A 273 2.13 -28.81 20.34
CA LYS A 273 2.74 -29.87 21.16
C LYS A 273 3.56 -29.25 22.31
N LYS A 274 4.29 -28.19 22.01
CA LYS A 274 5.20 -27.57 22.98
C LYS A 274 4.41 -26.84 24.07
N ILE A 275 3.38 -26.06 23.72
CA ILE A 275 2.55 -25.36 24.70
C ILE A 275 1.79 -26.33 25.60
N ALA A 276 1.29 -27.44 25.05
CA ALA A 276 0.65 -28.48 25.83
C ALA A 276 1.61 -29.10 26.86
N SER A 277 2.87 -29.36 26.44
CA SER A 277 3.91 -29.88 27.33
C SER A 277 4.27 -28.86 28.43
N VAL A 278 4.39 -27.57 28.06
CA VAL A 278 4.65 -26.50 29.04
C VAL A 278 3.55 -26.40 30.06
N ASN A 279 2.30 -26.38 29.64
CA ASN A 279 1.14 -26.33 30.56
C ASN A 279 1.16 -27.50 31.54
N LYS A 280 1.44 -28.72 31.06
CA LYS A 280 1.55 -29.92 31.90
C LYS A 280 2.66 -29.78 32.96
N VAL A 281 3.86 -29.37 32.53
CA VAL A 281 5.02 -29.20 33.43
C VAL A 281 4.76 -28.15 34.51
N LEU A 282 4.09 -27.02 34.16
CA LEU A 282 3.75 -25.98 35.12
C LEU A 282 2.78 -26.48 36.19
N ILE A 283 1.71 -27.19 35.78
CA ILE A 283 0.71 -27.73 36.69
C ILE A 283 1.32 -28.80 37.59
N GLU A 284 2.09 -29.74 37.05
CA GLU A 284 2.79 -30.79 37.80
C GLU A 284 3.84 -30.19 38.75
N GLY A 285 4.47 -29.08 38.37
CA GLY A 285 5.39 -28.32 39.19
C GLY A 285 4.72 -27.45 40.29
N GLY A 286 3.40 -27.46 40.40
CA GLY A 286 2.65 -26.70 41.36
C GLY A 286 2.65 -25.20 41.12
N VAL A 287 2.59 -24.78 39.83
CA VAL A 287 2.36 -23.40 39.41
C VAL A 287 0.89 -23.31 38.96
N SER A 288 0.16 -22.34 39.50
CA SER A 288 -1.21 -22.07 39.07
C SER A 288 -1.20 -21.27 37.78
N LEU A 289 -1.81 -21.83 36.74
CA LEU A 289 -1.90 -21.26 35.42
C LEU A 289 -3.28 -20.61 35.24
N TYR A 290 -3.35 -19.29 35.17
CA TYR A 290 -4.60 -18.53 35.06
C TYR A 290 -5.09 -18.39 33.65
N THR A 291 -4.19 -17.94 32.73
CA THR A 291 -4.50 -17.85 31.32
C THR A 291 -3.31 -18.29 30.45
N VAL A 292 -3.63 -18.83 29.29
CA VAL A 292 -2.69 -19.13 28.21
C VAL A 292 -3.32 -18.65 26.91
N HIS A 293 -2.76 -17.67 26.32
CA HIS A 293 -3.22 -17.23 24.99
C HIS A 293 -2.05 -16.99 24.07
N ARG A 294 -2.27 -17.26 22.79
CA ARG A 294 -1.33 -16.91 21.74
C ARG A 294 -1.42 -15.41 21.53
N ARG A 295 -0.29 -14.73 21.61
CA ARG A 295 -0.21 -13.34 21.19
C ARG A 295 -0.45 -13.30 19.67
N GLU A 296 -1.33 -12.43 19.21
CA GLU A 296 -1.48 -12.24 17.77
C GLU A 296 -0.14 -11.81 17.21
N ASN A 297 0.27 -12.41 16.08
CA ASN A 297 1.46 -11.98 15.36
C ASN A 297 1.33 -10.50 15.04
N LYS A 298 2.45 -9.79 15.00
CA LYS A 298 2.47 -8.38 14.58
C LYS A 298 1.73 -8.27 13.26
N LYS A 299 0.70 -7.43 13.23
CA LYS A 299 0.04 -7.09 11.97
C LYS A 299 1.00 -6.25 11.13
N LEU A 300 0.83 -6.26 9.81
CA LEU A 300 1.63 -5.40 8.93
C LEU A 300 1.48 -3.91 9.31
N GLU A 301 0.33 -3.52 9.88
CA GLU A 301 0.11 -2.21 10.46
C GLU A 301 1.10 -1.88 11.59
N ASP A 302 1.41 -2.84 12.46
CA ASP A 302 2.36 -2.65 13.57
C ASP A 302 3.79 -2.47 13.03
N VAL A 303 4.16 -3.26 12.02
CA VAL A 303 5.45 -3.10 11.30
C VAL A 303 5.54 -1.72 10.66
N PHE A 304 4.47 -1.27 10.02
CA PHE A 304 4.40 0.06 9.41
C PHE A 304 4.54 1.18 10.47
N ILE A 305 3.85 1.06 11.61
CA ILE A 305 3.94 2.02 12.73
C ILE A 305 5.37 2.06 13.27
N GLU A 306 6.02 0.91 13.48
CA GLU A 306 7.42 0.86 13.94
C GLU A 306 8.37 1.53 12.94
N LEU A 307 8.25 1.23 11.65
CA LEU A 307 9.08 1.81 10.59
C LEU A 307 8.89 3.33 10.44
N THR A 308 7.68 3.83 10.69
CA THR A 308 7.36 5.26 10.57
C THR A 308 7.59 6.07 11.85
N GLY A 309 8.12 5.45 12.93
CA GLY A 309 8.47 6.15 14.16
C GLY A 309 7.31 6.39 15.13
N GLY A 310 6.36 5.47 15.24
CA GLY A 310 5.14 5.54 16.04
C GLY A 310 5.29 5.60 17.56
N LYS A 311 6.27 6.37 18.09
CA LYS A 311 6.37 6.68 19.53
C LYS A 311 6.09 8.14 19.89
N GLU A 312 5.84 9.03 18.93
CA GLU A 312 5.46 10.42 19.23
C GLU A 312 4.32 10.89 18.33
N GLY A 313 3.10 10.79 18.82
CA GLY A 313 1.93 11.45 18.22
C GLY A 313 0.65 10.65 18.40
N GLY A 314 0.10 10.67 19.62
CA GLY A 314 -1.25 10.17 19.85
C GLY A 314 -2.23 10.89 18.93
N VAL A 315 -2.77 10.15 17.96
CA VAL A 315 -3.89 10.63 17.15
C VAL A 315 -5.11 10.64 18.07
N GLN A 316 -5.52 11.82 18.50
CA GLN A 316 -6.87 12.03 19.01
C GLN A 316 -7.84 11.74 17.85
N ILE A 317 -8.57 10.65 17.99
CA ILE A 317 -9.73 10.34 17.15
C ILE A 317 -10.84 11.30 17.60
N GLY A 318 -11.15 12.26 16.76
CA GLY A 318 -12.34 13.10 16.84
C GLY A 318 -13.31 12.70 15.76
#